data_80ea3b0c902d7c3f9c9fee15c06529d3
#
_entry.id   80ea3b0c902d7c3f9c9fee15c06529d3
#
_cell.length_a   1.000
_cell.length_b   1.000
_cell.length_c   1.000
_cell.angle_alpha   90.00
_cell.angle_beta   90.00
_cell.angle_gamma   90.00
#
_symmetry.space_group_name_H-M   'P 1'
#
loop_
_entity.id
_entity.type
_entity.pdbx_description
1 polymer ?
#
loop_
_entity_poly.entity_id
_entity_poly.type
_entity_poly.pdbx_seq_one_letter_code
_entity_poly.pdbx_strand_id
1 'polypeptide(L)'
;VKTYHLEDVLSILRSPDAVHANADGLCNETSLNQLTEEYRIAMDESISLAWVNDEFEPLLELISTEVSPEIHNYQHSSTGATPLMVLAGKGRVGDVCMLLSFGADCFVCDNDGRAALDWAESGNHLEVVGVLKSHMEQHDLESEEEKQLLEKYLSTVNQDHVDIVLIEKLLKKICIDSVEGAILVFFPGWEDISQSRERLLSSPFFRDSSKFQIIVLHSMIPSMEQKKVFKHPPPGVRKIILSTNIAETAVTIDDVVYVIDSGRMKEKSYDPYNNVSTLQSSWISKASAKQREGRAGRCQPGICYHLYSKARAASLPHYDVPEIKRTPIEELCLQ
;
A
#
# COMPACT_ATOMS: atom_id res chain seq x y z
N VAL A 1 0.71 -7.00 -4.33
CA VAL A 1 1.48 -5.87 -3.77
C VAL A 1 0.69 -5.26 -2.64
N LYS A 2 1.32 -5.13 -1.46
CA LYS A 2 0.74 -4.38 -0.35
C LYS A 2 1.01 -2.89 -0.56
N THR A 3 0.00 -2.05 -0.40
CA THR A 3 0.10 -0.61 -0.64
C THR A 3 -0.11 0.19 0.63
N TYR A 4 0.70 1.23 0.80
CA TYR A 4 0.60 2.20 1.88
C TYR A 4 0.51 3.61 1.29
N HIS A 5 -0.28 4.47 1.89
CA HIS A 5 -0.39 5.87 1.54
C HIS A 5 0.35 6.77 2.54
N LEU A 6 0.37 8.07 2.28
CA LEU A 6 1.12 9.03 3.08
C LEU A 6 0.75 8.97 4.58
N GLU A 7 -0.52 8.79 4.91
CA GLU A 7 -1.02 8.62 6.28
C GLU A 7 -0.30 7.44 6.97
N ASP A 8 -0.31 6.31 6.30
CA ASP A 8 0.32 5.07 6.80
C ASP A 8 1.85 5.24 6.93
N VAL A 9 2.48 5.91 5.95
CA VAL A 9 3.93 6.19 5.97
C VAL A 9 4.31 7.08 7.16
N LEU A 10 3.54 8.12 7.44
CA LEU A 10 3.79 9.01 8.57
C LEU A 10 3.64 8.27 9.90
N SER A 11 2.65 7.40 10.03
CA SER A 11 2.47 6.54 11.21
C SER A 11 3.64 5.57 11.40
N ILE A 12 4.08 4.88 10.32
CA ILE A 12 5.24 3.98 10.32
C ILE A 12 6.52 4.69 10.77
N LEU A 13 6.73 5.94 10.36
CA LEU A 13 7.92 6.70 10.71
C LEU A 13 7.88 7.26 12.14
N ARG A 14 6.69 7.41 12.73
CA ARG A 14 6.51 7.87 14.12
C ARG A 14 6.72 6.76 15.14
N SER A 15 6.32 5.52 14.81
CA SER A 15 6.42 4.37 15.71
C SER A 15 7.67 3.54 15.40
N PRO A 16 8.68 3.51 16.30
CA PRO A 16 9.89 2.72 16.08
C PRO A 16 9.63 1.20 16.01
N ASP A 17 8.57 0.70 16.62
CA ASP A 17 8.36 -0.73 16.89
C ASP A 17 7.22 -1.39 16.11
N ALA A 18 6.49 -0.67 15.23
CA ALA A 18 5.26 -1.18 14.62
C ALA A 18 5.44 -2.15 13.43
N VAL A 19 6.68 -2.40 12.95
CA VAL A 19 6.90 -3.20 11.74
C VAL A 19 7.25 -4.67 12.02
N HIS A 20 7.56 -5.04 13.26
CA HIS A 20 7.92 -6.43 13.58
C HIS A 20 6.74 -7.41 13.67
N ALA A 21 5.49 -6.96 13.60
CA ALA A 21 4.34 -7.84 13.80
C ALA A 21 3.87 -8.59 12.55
N ASN A 22 4.34 -8.28 11.33
CA ASN A 22 3.79 -8.85 10.08
C ASN A 22 4.83 -9.34 9.05
N ALA A 23 6.11 -9.47 9.40
CA ALA A 23 7.13 -9.94 8.45
C ALA A 23 7.43 -11.46 8.52
N ASP A 24 7.05 -12.15 9.60
CA ASP A 24 7.39 -13.57 9.81
C ASP A 24 6.28 -14.55 9.40
N GLY A 25 5.28 -14.11 8.67
CA GLY A 25 4.12 -14.92 8.28
C GLY A 25 3.93 -15.16 6.80
N LEU A 26 4.97 -15.11 5.94
CA LEU A 26 4.76 -15.46 4.52
C LEU A 26 5.91 -16.27 3.94
N CYS A 27 5.98 -17.53 4.31
CA CYS A 27 6.45 -18.59 3.43
C CYS A 27 5.28 -19.54 3.23
N ASN A 28 4.45 -19.24 2.23
CA ASN A 28 3.81 -20.26 1.40
C ASN A 28 3.23 -19.56 0.16
N GLU A 29 3.79 -19.96 -0.96
CA GLU A 29 3.23 -19.73 -2.27
C GLU A 29 1.79 -20.24 -2.28
N THR A 30 0.86 -19.34 -2.57
CA THR A 30 -0.29 -19.72 -3.42
C THR A 30 -0.98 -18.43 -3.92
N SER A 31 -1.01 -18.32 -5.23
CA SER A 31 -2.06 -17.78 -6.12
C SER A 31 -3.18 -16.97 -5.45
N LEU A 32 -3.56 -15.89 -6.11
CA LEU A 32 -4.90 -15.28 -6.04
C LEU A 32 -5.97 -16.31 -5.64
N ASN A 33 -6.19 -16.52 -4.36
CA ASN A 33 -7.25 -17.38 -3.87
C ASN A 33 -8.54 -16.58 -3.84
N GLN A 34 -9.27 -16.62 -4.94
CA GLN A 34 -10.71 -16.77 -4.80
C GLN A 34 -10.91 -18.01 -3.93
N LEU A 35 -11.53 -17.84 -2.77
CA LEU A 35 -11.97 -18.94 -1.91
C LEU A 35 -12.59 -20.02 -2.81
N THR A 36 -12.09 -21.25 -2.72
CA THR A 36 -12.62 -22.34 -3.54
C THR A 36 -14.10 -22.52 -3.25
N GLU A 37 -14.87 -22.96 -4.22
CA GLU A 37 -16.31 -23.16 -4.04
C GLU A 37 -16.61 -24.09 -2.88
N GLU A 38 -15.77 -25.11 -2.66
CA GLU A 38 -15.84 -26.02 -1.51
C GLU A 38 -15.67 -25.29 -0.18
N TYR A 39 -14.75 -24.33 -0.11
CA TYR A 39 -14.50 -23.53 1.10
C TYR A 39 -15.67 -22.57 1.39
N ARG A 40 -16.26 -21.99 0.35
CA ARG A 40 -17.47 -21.14 0.48
C ARG A 40 -18.66 -21.93 1.03
N ILE A 41 -18.87 -23.13 0.52
CA ILE A 41 -19.93 -24.01 1.01
C ILE A 41 -19.68 -24.36 2.49
N ALA A 42 -18.45 -24.72 2.85
CA ALA A 42 -18.09 -25.03 4.24
C ALA A 42 -18.29 -23.83 5.17
N MET A 43 -17.95 -22.62 4.74
CA MET A 43 -18.17 -21.39 5.52
C MET A 43 -19.67 -21.08 5.69
N ASP A 44 -20.46 -21.19 4.63
CA ASP A 44 -21.92 -20.99 4.69
C ASP A 44 -22.59 -21.98 5.63
N GLU A 45 -22.22 -23.26 5.55
CA GLU A 45 -22.73 -24.30 6.45
C GLU A 45 -22.32 -24.02 7.90
N SER A 46 -21.06 -23.69 8.15
CA SER A 46 -20.53 -23.43 9.51
C SER A 46 -21.16 -22.20 10.15
N ILE A 47 -21.36 -21.12 9.39
CA ILE A 47 -22.07 -19.92 9.86
C ILE A 47 -23.52 -20.25 10.21
N SER A 48 -24.19 -21.04 9.36
CA SER A 48 -25.57 -21.47 9.60
C SER A 48 -25.71 -22.37 10.82
N LEU A 49 -24.80 -23.35 10.99
CA LEU A 49 -24.76 -24.25 12.16
C LEU A 49 -24.51 -23.46 13.45
N ALA A 50 -23.56 -22.53 13.43
CA ALA A 50 -23.27 -21.68 14.60
C ALA A 50 -24.47 -20.81 14.98
N TRP A 51 -25.24 -20.31 14.03
CA TRP A 51 -26.40 -19.47 14.30
C TRP A 51 -27.62 -20.27 14.76
N VAL A 52 -27.94 -21.38 14.09
CA VAL A 52 -29.18 -22.15 14.31
C VAL A 52 -29.03 -23.18 15.43
N ASN A 53 -27.89 -23.86 15.47
CA ASN A 53 -27.69 -25.01 16.35
C ASN A 53 -26.75 -24.74 17.54
N ASP A 54 -26.15 -23.54 17.62
CA ASP A 54 -25.10 -23.21 18.58
C ASP A 54 -23.85 -24.11 18.47
N GLU A 55 -23.58 -24.61 17.25
CA GLU A 55 -22.40 -25.42 16.94
C GLU A 55 -21.30 -24.52 16.37
N PHE A 56 -20.35 -24.09 17.24
CA PHE A 56 -19.31 -23.12 16.86
C PHE A 56 -18.01 -23.75 16.40
N GLU A 57 -17.74 -25.01 16.77
CA GLU A 57 -16.46 -25.68 16.49
C GLU A 57 -16.09 -25.71 15.01
N PRO A 58 -16.98 -26.06 14.06
CA PRO A 58 -16.64 -26.04 12.64
C PRO A 58 -16.25 -24.65 12.14
N LEU A 59 -16.93 -23.59 12.62
CA LEU A 59 -16.64 -22.21 12.26
C LEU A 59 -15.30 -21.77 12.82
N LEU A 60 -15.02 -22.07 14.09
CA LEU A 60 -13.78 -21.70 14.76
C LEU A 60 -12.57 -22.44 14.16
N GLU A 61 -12.74 -23.70 13.74
CA GLU A 61 -11.70 -24.47 13.06
C GLU A 61 -11.32 -23.83 11.72
N LEU A 62 -12.32 -23.49 10.89
CA LEU A 62 -12.09 -22.82 9.60
C LEU A 62 -11.39 -21.48 9.75
N ILE A 63 -11.79 -20.66 10.72
CA ILE A 63 -11.21 -19.34 11.00
C ILE A 63 -9.76 -19.48 11.52
N SER A 64 -9.46 -20.51 12.31
CA SER A 64 -8.14 -20.69 12.92
C SER A 64 -7.13 -21.36 11.98
N THR A 65 -7.60 -22.11 10.98
CA THR A 65 -6.74 -22.85 10.05
C THR A 65 -6.04 -21.93 9.08
N GLU A 66 -6.68 -20.84 8.67
CA GLU A 66 -6.14 -19.91 7.70
C GLU A 66 -6.45 -18.46 8.11
N VAL A 67 -5.42 -17.75 8.61
CA VAL A 67 -5.57 -16.36 9.03
C VAL A 67 -5.50 -15.45 7.81
N SER A 68 -6.65 -15.16 7.19
CA SER A 68 -6.76 -14.20 6.09
C SER A 68 -7.96 -13.26 6.28
N PRO A 69 -7.84 -12.00 5.84
CA PRO A 69 -8.96 -11.05 5.90
C PRO A 69 -10.20 -11.53 5.13
N GLU A 70 -10.01 -12.32 4.08
CA GLU A 70 -11.09 -12.86 3.24
C GLU A 70 -11.94 -13.88 4.00
N ILE A 71 -11.34 -14.63 4.91
CA ILE A 71 -12.03 -15.62 5.75
C ILE A 71 -12.69 -14.93 6.94
N HIS A 72 -11.97 -14.04 7.64
CA HIS A 72 -12.51 -13.37 8.83
C HIS A 72 -13.67 -12.44 8.50
N ASN A 73 -13.69 -11.87 7.29
CA ASN A 73 -14.75 -11.00 6.80
C ASN A 73 -15.65 -11.69 5.75
N TYR A 74 -15.61 -13.02 5.67
CA TYR A 74 -16.48 -13.75 4.77
C TYR A 74 -17.94 -13.44 5.06
N GLN A 75 -18.70 -13.13 4.01
CA GLN A 75 -20.14 -12.88 4.10
C GLN A 75 -20.90 -14.11 3.59
N HIS A 76 -21.73 -14.66 4.43
CA HIS A 76 -22.63 -15.79 4.07
C HIS A 76 -23.44 -15.45 2.84
N SER A 77 -23.47 -16.35 1.86
CA SER A 77 -23.98 -16.09 0.51
C SER A 77 -25.44 -15.62 0.47
N SER A 78 -26.30 -16.08 1.38
CA SER A 78 -27.72 -15.72 1.38
C SER A 78 -28.08 -14.62 2.38
N THR A 79 -27.37 -14.48 3.50
CA THR A 79 -27.71 -13.52 4.58
C THR A 79 -26.76 -12.33 4.67
N GLY A 80 -25.56 -12.44 4.11
CA GLY A 80 -24.49 -11.47 4.28
C GLY A 80 -23.86 -11.47 5.68
N ALA A 81 -24.25 -12.40 6.57
CA ALA A 81 -23.73 -12.48 7.92
C ALA A 81 -22.26 -12.91 7.92
N THR A 82 -21.45 -12.21 8.74
CA THR A 82 -20.04 -12.57 8.94
C THR A 82 -19.86 -13.47 10.16
N PRO A 83 -18.72 -14.20 10.28
CA PRO A 83 -18.39 -14.93 11.50
C PRO A 83 -18.47 -14.06 12.76
N LEU A 84 -17.98 -12.83 12.68
CA LEU A 84 -18.01 -11.86 13.80
C LEU A 84 -19.46 -11.55 14.24
N MET A 85 -20.38 -11.36 13.29
CA MET A 85 -21.79 -11.07 13.58
C MET A 85 -22.44 -12.22 14.33
N VAL A 86 -22.23 -13.45 13.86
CA VAL A 86 -22.80 -14.66 14.46
C VAL A 86 -22.28 -14.86 15.89
N LEU A 87 -20.98 -14.77 16.11
CA LEU A 87 -20.37 -14.89 17.44
C LEU A 87 -20.78 -13.77 18.37
N ALA A 88 -20.93 -12.54 17.85
CA ALA A 88 -21.43 -11.41 18.61
C ALA A 88 -22.90 -11.58 19.02
N GLY A 89 -23.76 -12.02 18.10
CA GLY A 89 -25.17 -12.29 18.34
C GLY A 89 -25.44 -13.47 19.30
N LYS A 90 -24.43 -14.34 19.50
CA LYS A 90 -24.46 -15.46 20.44
C LYS A 90 -23.71 -15.20 21.76
N GLY A 91 -23.18 -13.99 21.94
CA GLY A 91 -22.53 -13.57 23.19
C GLY A 91 -21.16 -14.22 23.43
N ARG A 92 -20.48 -14.69 22.41
CA ARG A 92 -19.19 -15.40 22.47
C ARG A 92 -18.02 -14.41 22.63
N VAL A 93 -17.89 -13.78 23.81
CA VAL A 93 -16.92 -12.71 24.10
C VAL A 93 -15.48 -13.09 23.72
N GLY A 94 -15.01 -14.28 24.13
CA GLY A 94 -13.63 -14.74 23.84
C GLY A 94 -13.36 -14.87 22.36
N ASP A 95 -14.31 -15.44 21.61
CA ASP A 95 -14.18 -15.65 20.17
C ASP A 95 -14.29 -14.35 19.38
N VAL A 96 -15.13 -13.40 19.87
CA VAL A 96 -15.20 -12.04 19.32
C VAL A 96 -13.85 -11.32 19.52
N CYS A 97 -13.25 -11.36 20.70
CA CYS A 97 -11.93 -10.79 20.95
C CYS A 97 -10.85 -11.40 20.06
N MET A 98 -10.89 -12.71 19.86
CA MET A 98 -9.97 -13.42 18.97
C MET A 98 -10.11 -12.94 17.53
N LEU A 99 -11.33 -12.88 16.98
CA LEU A 99 -11.57 -12.42 15.62
C LEU A 99 -11.14 -10.95 15.42
N LEU A 100 -11.42 -10.06 16.37
CA LEU A 100 -10.97 -8.68 16.32
C LEU A 100 -9.43 -8.58 16.33
N SER A 101 -8.75 -9.44 17.10
CA SER A 101 -7.28 -9.51 17.09
C SER A 101 -6.69 -10.01 15.77
N PHE A 102 -7.44 -10.82 15.02
CA PHE A 102 -7.08 -11.27 13.66
C PHE A 102 -7.42 -10.25 12.57
N GLY A 103 -8.01 -9.11 12.94
CA GLY A 103 -8.36 -8.03 12.02
C GLY A 103 -9.73 -8.19 11.36
N ALA A 104 -10.67 -8.86 11.99
CA ALA A 104 -12.06 -8.87 11.54
C ALA A 104 -12.66 -7.45 11.59
N ASP A 105 -13.31 -7.07 10.50
CA ASP A 105 -13.93 -5.75 10.35
C ASP A 105 -15.30 -5.71 11.03
N CYS A 106 -15.43 -4.90 12.07
CA CYS A 106 -16.68 -4.73 12.84
C CYS A 106 -17.71 -3.81 12.15
N PHE A 107 -17.33 -3.14 11.05
CA PHE A 107 -18.22 -2.22 10.30
C PHE A 107 -18.91 -2.87 9.10
N VAL A 108 -18.55 -4.10 8.72
CA VAL A 108 -19.25 -4.85 7.67
C VAL A 108 -20.71 -5.03 8.07
N CYS A 109 -21.63 -4.88 7.11
CA CYS A 109 -23.07 -5.04 7.32
C CYS A 109 -23.59 -6.29 6.60
N ASP A 110 -24.59 -6.95 7.19
CA ASP A 110 -25.37 -8.01 6.55
C ASP A 110 -26.33 -7.43 5.48
N ASN A 111 -27.11 -8.31 4.83
CA ASN A 111 -28.07 -7.89 3.79
C ASN A 111 -29.20 -6.99 4.32
N ASP A 112 -29.43 -6.97 5.63
CA ASP A 112 -30.39 -6.10 6.31
C ASP A 112 -29.78 -4.78 6.79
N GLY A 113 -28.48 -4.57 6.55
CA GLY A 113 -27.74 -3.38 6.96
C GLY A 113 -27.30 -3.39 8.43
N ARG A 114 -27.28 -4.55 9.10
CA ARG A 114 -26.89 -4.70 10.50
C ARG A 114 -25.43 -5.09 10.61
N ALA A 115 -24.68 -4.40 11.46
CA ALA A 115 -23.28 -4.73 11.79
C ALA A 115 -23.19 -5.66 13.01
N ALA A 116 -21.97 -6.13 13.33
CA ALA A 116 -21.75 -7.01 14.48
C ALA A 116 -22.27 -6.43 15.82
N LEU A 117 -22.21 -5.11 15.97
CA LEU A 117 -22.74 -4.42 17.14
C LEU A 117 -24.26 -4.58 17.25
N ASP A 118 -25.01 -4.43 16.15
CA ASP A 118 -26.47 -4.58 16.12
C ASP A 118 -26.89 -6.01 16.46
N TRP A 119 -26.10 -7.01 16.02
CA TRP A 119 -26.32 -8.40 16.36
C TRP A 119 -26.12 -8.67 17.85
N ALA A 120 -25.06 -8.09 18.46
CA ALA A 120 -24.82 -8.19 19.91
C ALA A 120 -25.92 -7.50 20.74
N GLU A 121 -26.35 -6.32 20.31
CA GLU A 121 -27.44 -5.58 20.97
C GLU A 121 -28.77 -6.34 20.86
N SER A 122 -29.08 -6.90 19.69
CA SER A 122 -30.28 -7.72 19.48
C SER A 122 -30.30 -8.98 20.35
N GLY A 123 -29.12 -9.59 20.59
CA GLY A 123 -28.95 -10.73 21.51
C GLY A 123 -28.89 -10.36 22.98
N ASN A 124 -28.90 -9.05 23.32
CA ASN A 124 -28.74 -8.51 24.67
C ASN A 124 -27.43 -8.94 25.37
N HIS A 125 -26.34 -9.07 24.60
CA HIS A 125 -25.02 -9.47 25.07
C HIS A 125 -24.15 -8.27 25.45
N LEU A 126 -24.39 -7.67 26.62
CA LEU A 126 -23.78 -6.42 27.07
C LEU A 126 -22.24 -6.44 27.11
N GLU A 127 -21.61 -7.57 27.42
CA GLU A 127 -20.15 -7.71 27.43
C GLU A 127 -19.58 -7.60 26.01
N VAL A 128 -20.19 -8.26 25.03
CA VAL A 128 -19.79 -8.20 23.61
C VAL A 128 -20.01 -6.78 23.10
N VAL A 129 -21.11 -6.14 23.43
CA VAL A 129 -21.40 -4.74 23.09
C VAL A 129 -20.29 -3.82 23.62
N GLY A 130 -19.84 -4.03 24.87
CA GLY A 130 -18.74 -3.27 25.47
C GLY A 130 -17.42 -3.46 24.71
N VAL A 131 -17.07 -4.69 24.34
CA VAL A 131 -15.86 -5.01 23.58
C VAL A 131 -15.90 -4.37 22.19
N LEU A 132 -17.00 -4.52 21.46
CA LEU A 132 -17.14 -3.93 20.12
C LEU A 132 -17.08 -2.41 20.16
N LYS A 133 -17.80 -1.75 21.08
CA LYS A 133 -17.75 -0.29 21.24
C LYS A 133 -16.34 0.21 21.56
N SER A 134 -15.65 -0.44 22.49
CA SER A 134 -14.27 -0.07 22.83
C SER A 134 -13.32 -0.23 21.62
N HIS A 135 -13.49 -1.29 20.83
CA HIS A 135 -12.68 -1.50 19.62
C HIS A 135 -12.97 -0.45 18.55
N MET A 136 -14.24 -0.09 18.35
CA MET A 136 -14.65 0.98 17.41
C MET A 136 -14.14 2.35 17.85
N GLU A 137 -14.23 2.69 19.14
CA GLU A 137 -13.69 3.95 19.69
C GLU A 137 -12.17 4.04 19.52
N GLN A 138 -11.45 2.94 19.74
CA GLN A 138 -10.00 2.90 19.55
C GLN A 138 -9.64 3.10 18.06
N HIS A 139 -10.37 2.46 17.15
CA HIS A 139 -10.19 2.65 15.71
C HIS A 139 -10.45 4.09 15.27
N ASP A 140 -11.50 4.74 15.83
CA ASP A 140 -11.82 6.14 15.55
C ASP A 140 -10.73 7.09 16.08
N LEU A 141 -10.17 6.82 17.26
CA LEU A 141 -9.06 7.61 17.83
C LEU A 141 -7.78 7.48 16.99
N GLU A 142 -7.43 6.27 16.56
CA GLU A 142 -6.28 6.03 15.69
C GLU A 142 -6.45 6.74 14.34
N SER A 143 -7.63 6.67 13.74
CA SER A 143 -7.98 7.38 12.51
C SER A 143 -7.90 8.91 12.66
N GLU A 144 -8.28 9.46 13.79
CA GLU A 144 -8.22 10.90 14.04
C GLU A 144 -6.77 11.37 14.27
N GLU A 145 -5.96 10.58 14.97
CA GLU A 145 -4.52 10.87 15.12
C GLU A 145 -3.80 10.85 13.77
N GLU A 146 -4.10 9.90 12.90
CA GLU A 146 -3.56 9.84 11.54
C GLU A 146 -3.95 11.07 10.72
N LYS A 147 -5.20 11.52 10.80
CA LYS A 147 -5.67 12.73 10.14
C LYS A 147 -4.94 13.98 10.63
N GLN A 148 -4.81 14.14 11.95
CA GLN A 148 -4.10 15.28 12.55
C GLN A 148 -2.62 15.27 12.16
N LEU A 149 -1.98 14.11 12.11
CA LEU A 149 -0.59 13.95 11.68
C LEU A 149 -0.43 14.34 10.21
N LEU A 150 -1.35 13.90 9.35
CA LEU A 150 -1.39 14.26 7.94
C LEU A 150 -1.60 15.76 7.75
N GLU A 151 -2.56 16.37 8.41
CA GLU A 151 -2.82 17.82 8.33
C GLU A 151 -1.60 18.64 8.76
N LYS A 152 -0.99 18.26 9.87
CA LYS A 152 0.25 18.89 10.35
C LYS A 152 1.38 18.76 9.35
N TYR A 153 1.56 17.61 8.74
CA TYR A 153 2.57 17.40 7.71
C TYR A 153 2.29 18.26 6.48
N LEU A 154 1.06 18.21 5.95
CA LEU A 154 0.67 18.99 4.75
C LEU A 154 0.75 20.50 4.94
N SER A 155 0.54 21.00 6.17
CA SER A 155 0.72 22.43 6.48
C SER A 155 2.18 22.88 6.53
N THR A 156 3.11 21.95 6.71
CA THR A 156 4.54 22.24 6.86
C THR A 156 5.33 22.09 5.57
N VAL A 157 4.85 21.21 4.65
CA VAL A 157 5.57 20.84 3.42
C VAL A 157 4.94 21.50 2.20
N ASN A 158 5.81 22.00 1.31
CA ASN A 158 5.36 22.50 0.01
C ASN A 158 4.97 21.31 -0.87
N GLN A 159 3.68 21.16 -1.15
CA GLN A 159 3.14 20.07 -1.94
C GLN A 159 3.56 20.09 -3.42
N ASP A 160 4.13 21.19 -3.93
CA ASP A 160 4.60 21.30 -5.31
C ASP A 160 5.97 20.64 -5.52
N HIS A 161 6.67 20.33 -4.45
CA HIS A 161 7.99 19.69 -4.47
C HIS A 161 7.94 18.33 -3.80
N VAL A 162 8.84 17.44 -4.24
CA VAL A 162 9.03 16.13 -3.60
C VAL A 162 9.78 16.32 -2.28
N ASP A 163 9.23 15.75 -1.20
CA ASP A 163 9.92 15.76 0.10
C ASP A 163 11.03 14.71 0.15
N ILE A 164 12.24 15.14 -0.19
CA ILE A 164 13.44 14.30 -0.19
C ILE A 164 13.80 13.84 1.23
N VAL A 165 13.46 14.62 2.25
CA VAL A 165 13.73 14.27 3.66
C VAL A 165 12.85 13.09 4.08
N LEU A 166 11.58 13.11 3.69
CA LEU A 166 10.66 12.00 3.94
C LEU A 166 11.14 10.72 3.25
N ILE A 167 11.57 10.85 1.97
CA ILE A 167 12.11 9.71 1.20
C ILE A 167 13.34 9.13 1.89
N GLU A 168 14.29 9.95 2.34
CA GLU A 168 15.48 9.47 3.06
C GLU A 168 15.10 8.72 4.34
N LYS A 169 14.18 9.26 5.14
CA LYS A 169 13.69 8.61 6.36
C LYS A 169 13.02 7.26 6.06
N LEU A 170 12.17 7.22 5.04
CA LEU A 170 11.49 6.00 4.63
C LEU A 170 12.48 4.95 4.10
N LEU A 171 13.42 5.35 3.23
CA LEU A 171 14.50 4.47 2.77
C LEU A 171 15.29 3.88 3.93
N LYS A 172 15.65 4.71 4.92
CA LYS A 172 16.37 4.26 6.12
C LYS A 172 15.53 3.24 6.90
N LYS A 173 14.24 3.52 7.12
CA LYS A 173 13.33 2.62 7.81
C LYS A 173 13.22 1.28 7.08
N ILE A 174 12.98 1.27 5.77
CA ILE A 174 12.92 0.04 4.96
C ILE A 174 14.23 -0.76 5.08
N CYS A 175 15.39 -0.10 5.01
CA CYS A 175 16.69 -0.78 5.10
C CYS A 175 16.99 -1.34 6.49
N ILE A 176 16.42 -0.77 7.57
CA ILE A 176 16.56 -1.28 8.94
C ILE A 176 15.61 -2.46 9.15
N ASP A 177 14.37 -2.33 8.71
CA ASP A 177 13.30 -3.31 8.98
C ASP A 177 13.35 -4.53 8.05
N SER A 178 14.14 -4.49 6.98
CA SER A 178 14.19 -5.56 5.99
C SER A 178 15.62 -5.78 5.48
N VAL A 179 15.97 -7.03 5.23
CA VAL A 179 17.34 -7.43 4.85
C VAL A 179 17.55 -7.47 3.35
N GLU A 180 16.54 -7.87 2.57
CA GLU A 180 16.67 -8.18 1.13
C GLU A 180 15.69 -7.40 0.25
N GLY A 181 15.95 -7.40 -1.05
CA GLY A 181 15.15 -6.80 -2.09
C GLY A 181 15.56 -5.37 -2.47
N ALA A 182 15.53 -5.06 -3.75
CA ALA A 182 15.84 -3.72 -4.25
C ALA A 182 14.69 -2.74 -3.97
N ILE A 183 15.06 -1.47 -3.79
CA ILE A 183 14.11 -0.37 -3.58
C ILE A 183 14.12 0.51 -4.82
N LEU A 184 12.95 0.72 -5.43
CA LEU A 184 12.76 1.60 -6.57
C LEU A 184 12.01 2.85 -6.15
N VAL A 185 12.59 4.03 -6.38
CA VAL A 185 12.01 5.33 -6.04
C VAL A 185 11.67 6.09 -7.30
N PHE A 186 10.41 6.50 -7.45
CA PHE A 186 9.93 7.29 -8.58
C PHE A 186 9.95 8.79 -8.27
N PHE A 187 10.66 9.54 -9.11
CA PHE A 187 10.78 10.99 -9.07
C PHE A 187 10.20 11.64 -10.33
N PRO A 188 9.77 12.91 -10.26
CA PRO A 188 9.27 13.63 -11.42
C PRO A 188 10.35 13.96 -12.45
N GLY A 189 11.59 14.22 -12.03
CA GLY A 189 12.65 14.64 -12.94
C GLY A 189 14.06 14.51 -12.39
N TRP A 190 15.01 14.91 -13.26
CA TRP A 190 16.45 14.81 -12.99
C TRP A 190 16.88 15.58 -11.75
N GLU A 191 16.32 16.77 -11.54
CA GLU A 191 16.68 17.66 -10.45
C GLU A 191 16.40 17.00 -9.08
N ASP A 192 15.22 16.39 -8.93
CA ASP A 192 14.82 15.68 -7.72
C ASP A 192 15.69 14.45 -7.50
N ILE A 193 16.02 13.71 -8.58
CA ILE A 193 16.94 12.56 -8.53
C ILE A 193 18.32 12.99 -8.07
N SER A 194 18.86 14.07 -8.65
CA SER A 194 20.20 14.56 -8.34
C SER A 194 20.32 15.00 -6.89
N GLN A 195 19.35 15.79 -6.41
CA GLN A 195 19.30 16.24 -5.01
C GLN A 195 19.15 15.06 -4.04
N SER A 196 18.27 14.08 -4.37
CA SER A 196 18.11 12.88 -3.55
C SER A 196 19.38 12.05 -3.50
N ARG A 197 20.05 11.84 -4.64
CA ARG A 197 21.30 11.11 -4.71
C ARG A 197 22.39 11.78 -3.88
N GLU A 198 22.56 13.09 -4.02
CA GLU A 198 23.55 13.87 -3.26
C GLU A 198 23.28 13.78 -1.76
N ARG A 199 22.03 13.90 -1.35
CA ARG A 199 21.60 13.76 0.03
C ARG A 199 21.91 12.37 0.59
N LEU A 200 21.60 11.30 -0.15
CA LEU A 200 21.89 9.93 0.27
C LEU A 200 23.40 9.69 0.41
N LEU A 201 24.20 10.17 -0.54
CA LEU A 201 25.65 10.03 -0.49
C LEU A 201 26.29 10.83 0.66
N SER A 202 25.67 11.93 1.07
CA SER A 202 26.10 12.74 2.21
C SER A 202 25.62 12.16 3.56
N SER A 203 24.63 11.30 3.55
CA SER A 203 24.06 10.68 4.76
C SER A 203 25.05 9.68 5.38
N PRO A 204 25.33 9.75 6.68
CA PRO A 204 26.21 8.78 7.37
C PRO A 204 25.75 7.33 7.22
N PHE A 205 24.44 7.10 7.04
CA PHE A 205 23.86 5.78 6.88
C PHE A 205 24.08 5.20 5.48
N PHE A 206 23.84 5.99 4.42
CA PHE A 206 23.85 5.52 3.02
C PHE A 206 25.19 5.69 2.29
N ARG A 207 26.14 6.46 2.83
CA ARG A 207 27.42 6.72 2.19
C ARG A 207 28.34 5.49 2.04
N ASP A 208 28.07 4.43 2.80
CA ASP A 208 28.86 3.21 2.76
C ASP A 208 28.56 2.39 1.52
N SER A 209 29.40 2.50 0.51
CA SER A 209 29.27 1.79 -0.76
C SER A 209 29.45 0.27 -0.65
N SER A 210 29.93 -0.24 0.48
CA SER A 210 29.98 -1.68 0.76
C SER A 210 28.63 -2.25 1.17
N LYS A 211 27.68 -1.40 1.59
CA LYS A 211 26.34 -1.78 2.05
C LYS A 211 25.23 -1.30 1.12
N PHE A 212 25.47 -0.23 0.38
CA PHE A 212 24.44 0.41 -0.47
C PHE A 212 24.95 0.66 -1.88
N GLN A 213 24.14 0.27 -2.86
CA GLN A 213 24.39 0.56 -4.28
C GLN A 213 23.26 1.46 -4.78
N ILE A 214 23.60 2.75 -5.03
CA ILE A 214 22.65 3.73 -5.54
C ILE A 214 22.81 3.84 -7.05
N ILE A 215 21.75 3.51 -7.80
CA ILE A 215 21.71 3.52 -9.27
C ILE A 215 20.68 4.54 -9.71
N VAL A 216 21.00 5.29 -10.77
CA VAL A 216 20.10 6.27 -11.36
C VAL A 216 19.63 5.77 -12.72
N LEU A 217 18.31 5.81 -12.95
CA LEU A 217 17.64 5.55 -14.23
C LEU A 217 17.03 6.84 -14.76
N HIS A 218 17.68 7.44 -15.74
CA HIS A 218 17.21 8.64 -16.41
C HIS A 218 17.77 8.72 -17.82
N SER A 219 17.05 9.36 -18.75
CA SER A 219 17.48 9.50 -20.16
C SER A 219 18.84 10.19 -20.35
N MET A 220 19.27 11.00 -19.39
CA MET A 220 20.58 11.66 -19.40
C MET A 220 21.75 10.77 -18.97
N ILE A 221 21.48 9.58 -18.44
CA ILE A 221 22.53 8.65 -18.00
C ILE A 221 22.92 7.73 -19.14
N PRO A 222 24.23 7.48 -19.37
CA PRO A 222 24.68 6.55 -20.40
C PRO A 222 24.10 5.15 -20.22
N SER A 223 23.72 4.50 -21.32
CA SER A 223 23.09 3.17 -21.32
C SER A 223 23.91 2.09 -20.60
N MET A 224 25.23 2.21 -20.64
CA MET A 224 26.13 1.29 -19.94
C MET A 224 25.98 1.36 -18.40
N GLU A 225 25.75 2.54 -17.87
CA GLU A 225 25.51 2.71 -16.43
C GLU A 225 24.12 2.26 -16.03
N GLN A 226 23.13 2.53 -16.87
CA GLN A 226 21.75 2.09 -16.64
C GLN A 226 21.64 0.56 -16.62
N LYS A 227 22.43 -0.17 -17.42
CA LYS A 227 22.46 -1.64 -17.44
C LYS A 227 22.85 -2.26 -16.09
N LYS A 228 23.51 -1.52 -15.20
CA LYS A 228 23.83 -1.99 -13.84
C LYS A 228 22.58 -2.33 -13.02
N VAL A 229 21.42 -1.74 -13.35
CA VAL A 229 20.16 -1.97 -12.65
C VAL A 229 19.67 -3.42 -12.77
N PHE A 230 20.02 -4.12 -13.87
CA PHE A 230 19.65 -5.52 -14.09
C PHE A 230 20.53 -6.53 -13.34
N LYS A 231 21.63 -6.07 -12.75
CA LYS A 231 22.52 -6.95 -12.00
C LYS A 231 22.05 -7.03 -10.55
N HIS A 232 21.98 -8.25 -10.02
CA HIS A 232 21.78 -8.44 -8.59
C HIS A 232 22.99 -7.91 -7.82
N PRO A 233 22.78 -7.20 -6.71
CA PRO A 233 23.88 -6.74 -5.89
C PRO A 233 24.53 -7.94 -5.18
N PRO A 234 25.80 -7.81 -4.73
CA PRO A 234 26.42 -8.81 -3.89
C PRO A 234 25.63 -9.03 -2.60
N PRO A 235 25.73 -10.21 -1.97
CA PRO A 235 25.10 -10.45 -0.67
C PRO A 235 25.45 -9.38 0.35
N GLY A 236 24.46 -8.89 1.10
CA GLY A 236 24.61 -7.83 2.08
C GLY A 236 24.67 -6.40 1.53
N VAL A 237 24.55 -6.23 0.21
CA VAL A 237 24.48 -4.91 -0.43
C VAL A 237 23.04 -4.60 -0.84
N ARG A 238 22.51 -3.49 -0.35
CA ARG A 238 21.15 -3.01 -0.70
C ARG A 238 21.17 -2.16 -1.95
N LYS A 239 20.40 -2.55 -2.97
CA LYS A 239 20.22 -1.79 -4.21
C LYS A 239 19.10 -0.77 -4.06
N ILE A 240 19.42 0.50 -4.32
CA ILE A 240 18.46 1.61 -4.34
C ILE A 240 18.49 2.25 -5.72
N ILE A 241 17.33 2.29 -6.37
CA ILE A 241 17.18 2.78 -7.73
C ILE A 241 16.38 4.07 -7.71
N LEU A 242 16.96 5.17 -8.17
CA LEU A 242 16.30 6.45 -8.31
C LEU A 242 15.92 6.64 -9.78
N SER A 243 14.64 6.72 -10.09
CA SER A 243 14.14 6.71 -11.47
C SER A 243 13.05 7.74 -11.71
N THR A 244 12.90 8.13 -12.98
CA THR A 244 11.69 8.78 -13.48
C THR A 244 10.69 7.71 -13.97
N ASN A 245 9.65 8.14 -14.67
CA ASN A 245 8.67 7.25 -15.32
C ASN A 245 9.27 6.26 -16.32
N ILE A 246 10.56 6.33 -16.65
CA ILE A 246 11.25 5.35 -17.51
C ILE A 246 11.18 3.93 -16.94
N ALA A 247 11.18 3.78 -15.61
CA ALA A 247 11.02 2.49 -14.95
C ALA A 247 9.56 2.04 -14.82
N GLU A 248 8.62 2.89 -15.23
CA GLU A 248 7.18 2.58 -15.15
C GLU A 248 6.74 1.56 -16.21
N THR A 249 7.30 1.64 -17.44
CA THR A 249 6.91 0.78 -18.55
C THR A 249 8.11 0.09 -19.24
N ALA A 250 9.21 0.80 -19.44
CA ALA A 250 10.29 0.41 -20.35
C ALA A 250 11.26 -0.63 -19.78
N VAL A 251 11.32 -0.81 -18.46
CA VAL A 251 12.38 -1.59 -17.80
C VAL A 251 11.77 -2.58 -16.82
N THR A 252 12.15 -3.86 -16.94
CA THR A 252 11.80 -4.90 -15.96
C THR A 252 13.00 -5.19 -15.08
N ILE A 253 12.88 -4.95 -13.79
CA ILE A 253 13.90 -5.21 -12.78
C ILE A 253 13.32 -6.26 -11.84
N ASP A 254 13.89 -7.44 -11.83
CA ASP A 254 13.34 -8.65 -11.22
C ASP A 254 13.50 -8.72 -9.69
N ASP A 255 14.46 -8.00 -9.13
CA ASP A 255 14.75 -7.99 -7.70
C ASP A 255 14.09 -6.83 -6.92
N VAL A 256 13.21 -6.04 -7.54
CA VAL A 256 12.48 -4.97 -6.86
C VAL A 256 11.38 -5.54 -5.96
N VAL A 257 11.49 -5.27 -4.67
CA VAL A 257 10.51 -5.61 -3.64
C VAL A 257 9.77 -4.39 -3.13
N TYR A 258 10.47 -3.26 -3.03
CA TYR A 258 9.94 -2.03 -2.46
C TYR A 258 9.86 -0.94 -3.52
N VAL A 259 8.72 -0.30 -3.60
CA VAL A 259 8.50 0.89 -4.45
C VAL A 259 8.15 2.07 -3.57
N ILE A 260 8.79 3.20 -3.82
CA ILE A 260 8.43 4.51 -3.25
C ILE A 260 7.98 5.39 -4.40
N ASP A 261 6.73 5.79 -4.40
CA ASP A 261 6.12 6.59 -5.45
C ASP A 261 5.83 8.00 -4.96
N SER A 262 6.54 8.99 -5.50
CA SER A 262 6.29 10.41 -5.20
C SER A 262 4.93 10.92 -5.67
N GLY A 263 4.24 10.16 -6.55
CA GLY A 263 2.97 10.57 -7.16
C GLY A 263 3.10 11.69 -8.21
N ARG A 264 4.31 12.10 -8.52
CA ARG A 264 4.60 13.21 -9.42
C ARG A 264 5.30 12.75 -10.69
N MET A 265 5.07 13.51 -11.77
CA MET A 265 5.81 13.38 -13.04
C MET A 265 6.04 14.77 -13.64
N LYS A 266 7.04 14.89 -14.51
CA LYS A 266 7.20 16.07 -15.38
C LYS A 266 6.60 15.76 -16.75
N GLU A 267 5.71 16.61 -17.21
CA GLU A 267 5.11 16.49 -18.53
C GLU A 267 5.27 17.79 -19.33
N LYS A 268 5.43 17.62 -20.66
CA LYS A 268 5.43 18.74 -21.57
C LYS A 268 4.02 19.29 -21.69
N SER A 269 3.86 20.58 -21.48
CA SER A 269 2.64 21.33 -21.74
C SER A 269 2.96 22.36 -22.82
N TYR A 270 2.12 22.43 -23.85
CA TYR A 270 2.24 23.42 -24.91
C TYR A 270 1.14 24.47 -24.79
N ASP A 271 1.55 25.72 -24.72
CA ASP A 271 0.63 26.86 -24.79
C ASP A 271 0.56 27.37 -26.25
N PRO A 272 -0.56 27.08 -26.96
CA PRO A 272 -0.69 27.49 -28.35
C PRO A 272 -0.81 29.01 -28.54
N TYR A 273 -1.18 29.78 -27.50
CA TYR A 273 -1.30 31.23 -27.61
C TYR A 273 0.06 31.91 -27.61
N ASN A 274 0.99 31.43 -26.78
CA ASN A 274 2.33 31.97 -26.63
C ASN A 274 3.38 31.21 -27.42
N ASN A 275 3.02 30.10 -28.07
CA ASN A 275 3.93 29.19 -28.78
C ASN A 275 5.11 28.74 -27.90
N VAL A 276 4.82 28.43 -26.62
CA VAL A 276 5.84 28.04 -25.65
C VAL A 276 5.55 26.63 -25.13
N SER A 277 6.55 25.76 -25.24
CA SER A 277 6.54 24.47 -24.56
C SER A 277 7.17 24.60 -23.18
N THR A 278 6.43 24.24 -22.15
CA THR A 278 6.92 24.22 -20.76
C THR A 278 6.92 22.80 -20.21
N LEU A 279 7.87 22.52 -19.31
CA LEU A 279 7.91 21.26 -18.57
C LEU A 279 7.37 21.53 -17.16
N GLN A 280 6.18 21.02 -16.89
CA GLN A 280 5.49 21.24 -15.62
C GLN A 280 5.44 19.95 -14.79
N SER A 281 5.53 20.09 -13.47
CA SER A 281 5.30 19.00 -12.53
C SER A 281 3.79 18.82 -12.33
N SER A 282 3.30 17.62 -12.58
CA SER A 282 1.89 17.24 -12.40
C SER A 282 1.76 16.00 -11.54
N TRP A 283 0.55 15.76 -11.04
CA TRP A 283 0.21 14.47 -10.44
C TRP A 283 0.04 13.42 -11.52
N ILE A 284 0.47 12.19 -11.21
CA ILE A 284 0.28 11.03 -12.10
C ILE A 284 -1.20 10.63 -12.18
N SER A 285 -1.54 9.81 -13.17
CA SER A 285 -2.84 9.15 -13.25
C SER A 285 -2.94 7.91 -12.37
N LYS A 286 -4.17 7.42 -12.14
CA LYS A 286 -4.42 6.13 -11.48
C LYS A 286 -3.76 4.97 -12.23
N ALA A 287 -3.77 5.02 -13.56
CA ALA A 287 -3.12 4.02 -14.41
C ALA A 287 -1.60 4.00 -14.17
N SER A 288 -0.96 5.17 -14.15
CA SER A 288 0.46 5.32 -13.82
C SER A 288 0.78 4.82 -12.42
N ALA A 289 -0.02 5.21 -11.41
CA ALA A 289 0.14 4.73 -10.04
C ALA A 289 0.12 3.19 -9.96
N LYS A 290 -0.82 2.56 -10.66
CA LYS A 290 -0.94 1.11 -10.73
C LYS A 290 0.25 0.45 -11.43
N GLN A 291 0.78 1.07 -12.49
CA GLN A 291 1.99 0.58 -13.17
C GLN A 291 3.22 0.67 -12.26
N ARG A 292 3.40 1.77 -11.51
CA ARG A 292 4.48 1.93 -10.53
C ARG A 292 4.37 0.90 -9.41
N GLU A 293 3.18 0.73 -8.84
CA GLU A 293 2.88 -0.29 -7.84
C GLU A 293 3.26 -1.70 -8.34
N GLY A 294 2.88 -2.04 -9.57
CA GLY A 294 3.18 -3.32 -10.19
C GLY A 294 4.68 -3.61 -10.40
N ARG A 295 5.57 -2.64 -10.17
CA ARG A 295 7.02 -2.89 -10.19
C ARG A 295 7.48 -3.69 -8.98
N ALA A 296 6.84 -3.53 -7.82
CA ALA A 296 7.15 -4.28 -6.61
C ALA A 296 6.64 -5.74 -6.63
N GLY A 297 5.65 -6.05 -7.47
CA GLY A 297 4.95 -7.35 -7.45
C GLY A 297 5.25 -8.27 -8.63
N ARG A 298 6.37 -8.10 -9.36
CA ARG A 298 6.60 -8.89 -10.58
C ARG A 298 7.11 -10.30 -10.32
N CYS A 299 8.13 -10.45 -9.51
CA CYS A 299 8.80 -11.73 -9.30
C CYS A 299 8.61 -12.28 -7.88
N GLN A 300 8.16 -11.44 -6.94
CA GLN A 300 7.93 -11.79 -5.55
C GLN A 300 6.96 -10.81 -4.91
N PRO A 301 6.34 -11.16 -3.76
CA PRO A 301 5.49 -10.25 -3.01
C PRO A 301 6.24 -8.95 -2.70
N GLY A 302 5.60 -7.82 -2.92
CA GLY A 302 6.25 -6.53 -2.74
C GLY A 302 5.36 -5.50 -2.05
N ILE A 303 5.97 -4.37 -1.69
CA ILE A 303 5.33 -3.27 -0.97
C ILE A 303 5.51 -1.98 -1.77
N CYS A 304 4.43 -1.22 -1.90
CA CYS A 304 4.44 0.11 -2.51
C CYS A 304 4.03 1.17 -1.50
N TYR A 305 4.84 2.21 -1.39
CA TYR A 305 4.59 3.39 -0.56
C TYR A 305 4.28 4.59 -1.46
N HIS A 306 3.03 5.03 -1.46
CA HIS A 306 2.61 6.26 -2.13
C HIS A 306 2.79 7.45 -1.18
N LEU A 307 3.62 8.41 -1.58
CA LEU A 307 3.89 9.63 -0.79
C LEU A 307 2.83 10.72 -1.01
N TYR A 308 1.59 10.29 -1.17
CA TYR A 308 0.41 11.13 -1.26
C TYR A 308 -0.76 10.48 -0.54
N SER A 309 -1.71 11.30 -0.08
CA SER A 309 -2.82 10.86 0.76
C SER A 309 -3.83 9.97 0.00
N LYS A 310 -4.58 9.16 0.74
CA LYS A 310 -5.72 8.38 0.21
C LYS A 310 -6.72 9.29 -0.51
N ALA A 311 -6.98 10.48 0.03
CA ALA A 311 -7.83 11.48 -0.60
C ALA A 311 -7.28 11.97 -1.95
N ARG A 312 -5.96 12.21 -2.03
CA ARG A 312 -5.30 12.54 -3.28
C ARG A 312 -5.37 11.38 -4.27
N ALA A 313 -5.10 10.16 -3.86
CA ALA A 313 -5.20 8.96 -4.69
C ALA A 313 -6.61 8.83 -5.33
N ALA A 314 -7.66 9.07 -4.56
CA ALA A 314 -9.04 9.05 -5.04
C ALA A 314 -9.30 10.12 -6.12
N SER A 315 -8.69 11.32 -5.99
CA SER A 315 -8.86 12.46 -6.90
C SER A 315 -8.00 12.41 -8.16
N LEU A 316 -7.07 11.46 -8.29
CA LEU A 316 -6.24 11.33 -9.50
C LEU A 316 -7.09 11.03 -10.73
N PRO A 317 -6.72 11.57 -11.93
CA PRO A 317 -7.37 11.22 -13.18
C PRO A 317 -7.15 9.72 -13.49
N HIS A 318 -8.09 9.10 -14.18
CA HIS A 318 -7.97 7.68 -14.51
C HIS A 318 -6.79 7.37 -15.44
N TYR A 319 -6.57 8.24 -16.44
CA TYR A 319 -5.51 8.10 -17.45
C TYR A 319 -4.85 9.46 -17.70
N ASP A 320 -3.60 9.42 -18.10
CA ASP A 320 -2.88 10.60 -18.55
C ASP A 320 -3.43 11.10 -19.90
N VAL A 321 -3.34 12.41 -20.14
CA VAL A 321 -3.66 12.97 -21.44
C VAL A 321 -2.60 12.47 -22.44
N PRO A 322 -2.99 11.86 -23.59
CA PRO A 322 -2.04 11.39 -24.59
C PRO A 322 -1.08 12.49 -25.05
N GLU A 323 0.20 12.14 -25.24
CA GLU A 323 1.26 13.10 -25.61
C GLU A 323 0.94 13.86 -26.89
N ILE A 324 0.32 13.20 -27.88
CA ILE A 324 -0.13 13.84 -29.14
C ILE A 324 -1.10 15.01 -28.93
N LYS A 325 -1.82 15.06 -27.82
CA LYS A 325 -2.72 16.19 -27.48
C LYS A 325 -2.02 17.29 -26.71
N ARG A 326 -0.76 17.09 -26.31
CA ARG A 326 0.04 18.01 -25.51
C ARG A 326 1.24 18.56 -26.26
N THR A 327 1.47 18.11 -27.51
CA THR A 327 2.61 18.51 -28.34
C THR A 327 2.12 19.26 -29.57
N PRO A 328 2.84 20.29 -30.05
CA PRO A 328 2.52 20.94 -31.30
C PRO A 328 2.51 19.93 -32.44
N ILE A 329 1.43 19.88 -33.20
CA ILE A 329 1.27 18.91 -34.32
C ILE A 329 2.31 19.17 -35.39
N GLU A 330 2.72 20.43 -35.59
CA GLU A 330 3.73 20.82 -36.57
C GLU A 330 5.10 20.16 -36.28
N GLU A 331 5.45 20.04 -35.00
CA GLU A 331 6.72 19.40 -34.57
C GLU A 331 6.71 17.88 -34.88
N LEU A 332 5.55 17.24 -34.73
CA LEU A 332 5.35 15.82 -35.06
C LEU A 332 5.32 15.53 -36.57
N CYS A 333 4.84 16.50 -37.38
CA CYS A 333 4.78 16.35 -38.83
C CYS A 333 6.13 16.58 -39.53
N LEU A 334 7.09 17.19 -38.84
CA LEU A 334 8.44 17.50 -39.38
C LEU A 334 9.50 16.46 -39.00
N GLN A 335 9.18 15.52 -38.12
CA GLN A 335 10.01 14.35 -37.79
C GLN A 335 9.70 13.16 -38.69
#